data_ead710f821fb1b6313736397b043928f
#
_entry.id   ead710f821fb1b6313736397b043928f
#
_cell.length_a   1.000
_cell.length_b   1.000
_cell.length_c   1.000
_cell.angle_alpha   90.00
_cell.angle_beta   90.00
_cell.angle_gamma   90.00
#
_symmetry.space_group_name_H-M   'P 1'
#
loop_
_entity.id
_entity.type
_entity.pdbx_description
1 polymer ?
#
loop_
_entity_poly.entity_id
_entity_poly.type
_entity_poly.pdbx_seq_one_letter_code
_entity_poly.pdbx_strand_id
1 'polypeptide(L)'
;MQDIGSESSHAPYKIQEMYLIYNDGRMLSSLMDEEAKVDEDIMSSMLTAINDFVKDSFQTTGNLGSIDYGENQIILERGKHTMLASVVYGEANRDLRSRMSRALTKIEDEFKSDIKDWNGDVDSLSGTVKHLQPIMDISKSVTKDMIDELQALKSVNLRSSWTQVAGFVQVNILINNYSKKQLKGAKLTLEYGADFMKVVKTEPKFKYNVTEVDIKKVPANDEMPVTLYFEPLKSAQASLNVHLDYESKGGNASGVSSAVFERVNLYKEGQSLNIA
;
A
#
# COMPACT_ATOMS: atom_id res chain seq x y z
N MET A 1 -1.52 14.97 31.94
CA MET A 1 -2.05 15.10 30.57
C MET A 1 -0.86 14.90 29.66
N GLN A 2 -0.57 13.64 29.28
CA GLN A 2 0.59 13.30 28.47
C GLN A 2 0.19 13.44 27.01
N ASP A 3 0.95 14.26 26.32
CA ASP A 3 0.91 14.48 24.87
C ASP A 3 1.19 13.15 24.17
N ILE A 4 0.17 12.58 23.54
CA ILE A 4 0.33 11.39 22.69
C ILE A 4 1.00 11.89 21.42
N GLY A 5 2.28 11.56 21.29
CA GLY A 5 3.13 11.93 20.18
C GLY A 5 2.44 11.69 18.83
N SER A 6 2.51 12.68 17.97
CA SER A 6 2.13 12.61 16.58
C SER A 6 2.91 11.44 15.93
N GLU A 7 2.23 10.32 15.68
CA GLU A 7 2.70 9.34 14.71
C GLU A 7 2.91 10.09 13.39
N SER A 8 4.15 10.22 12.98
CA SER A 8 4.50 10.66 11.64
C SER A 8 4.02 9.57 10.68
N SER A 9 2.76 9.65 10.28
CA SER A 9 2.23 8.79 9.22
C SER A 9 3.02 9.14 7.95
N HIS A 10 4.00 8.32 7.62
CA HIS A 10 4.69 8.43 6.35
C HIS A 10 3.64 8.35 5.24
N ALA A 11 3.71 9.28 4.30
CA ALA A 11 2.81 9.27 3.16
C ALA A 11 2.93 7.93 2.42
N PRO A 12 1.83 7.24 2.08
CA PRO A 12 1.88 5.96 1.39
C PRO A 12 2.27 6.10 -0.10
N TYR A 13 2.85 7.22 -0.48
CA TYR A 13 3.26 7.59 -1.82
C TYR A 13 4.49 8.49 -1.79
N LYS A 14 5.24 8.51 -2.90
CA LYS A 14 6.33 9.46 -3.14
C LYS A 14 5.92 10.39 -4.28
N ILE A 15 5.97 11.69 -4.05
CA ILE A 15 5.80 12.68 -5.10
C ILE A 15 7.12 12.75 -5.88
N GLN A 16 7.06 12.49 -7.18
CA GLN A 16 8.21 12.53 -8.07
C GLN A 16 8.32 13.86 -8.80
N GLU A 17 7.16 14.38 -9.23
CA GLU A 17 7.08 15.56 -10.07
C GLU A 17 5.80 16.34 -9.78
N MET A 18 5.86 17.65 -9.90
CA MET A 18 4.71 18.55 -9.85
C MET A 18 4.81 19.59 -10.97
N TYR A 19 3.69 19.83 -11.65
CA TYR A 19 3.60 20.73 -12.80
C TYR A 19 2.43 21.68 -12.62
N LEU A 20 2.72 22.99 -12.65
CA LEU A 20 1.71 24.02 -12.78
C LEU A 20 1.57 24.39 -14.24
N ILE A 21 0.38 24.20 -14.81
CA ILE A 21 0.11 24.29 -16.24
C ILE A 21 -0.98 25.34 -16.46
N TYR A 22 -0.80 26.21 -17.44
CA TYR A 22 -1.84 27.14 -17.87
C TYR A 22 -2.95 26.41 -18.64
N ASN A 23 -4.15 26.97 -18.69
CA ASN A 23 -5.30 26.31 -19.33
C ASN A 23 -5.11 26.01 -20.82
N ASP A 24 -4.17 26.67 -21.50
CA ASP A 24 -3.81 26.41 -22.89
C ASP A 24 -2.72 25.33 -23.08
N GLY A 25 -2.26 24.72 -21.98
CA GLY A 25 -1.29 23.62 -21.98
C GLY A 25 0.17 24.05 -21.81
N ARG A 26 0.47 25.33 -21.73
CA ARG A 26 1.83 25.80 -21.49
C ARG A 26 2.24 25.65 -20.03
N MET A 27 3.49 25.27 -19.79
CA MET A 27 4.07 25.14 -18.46
C MET A 27 4.29 26.51 -17.81
N LEU A 28 3.87 26.68 -16.56
CA LEU A 28 4.13 27.87 -15.76
C LEU A 28 5.30 27.65 -14.79
N SER A 29 5.33 26.52 -14.12
CA SER A 29 6.41 26.10 -13.24
C SER A 29 6.38 24.60 -12.98
N SER A 30 7.52 24.04 -12.61
CA SER A 30 7.67 22.62 -12.27
C SER A 30 8.54 22.45 -11.03
N LEU A 31 8.34 21.33 -10.34
CA LEU A 31 9.22 20.80 -9.31
C LEU A 31 9.46 19.33 -9.58
N MET A 32 10.71 18.90 -9.53
CA MET A 32 11.11 17.52 -9.76
C MET A 32 11.95 16.99 -8.60
N ASP A 33 11.79 15.71 -8.29
CA ASP A 33 12.76 14.98 -7.47
C ASP A 33 14.02 14.68 -8.32
N GLU A 34 15.17 14.52 -7.67
CA GLU A 34 16.47 14.27 -8.34
C GLU A 34 16.46 13.04 -9.28
N GLU A 35 15.53 12.12 -9.09
CA GLU A 35 15.37 10.91 -9.90
C GLU A 35 14.44 11.07 -11.12
N ALA A 36 13.77 12.22 -11.28
CA ALA A 36 12.83 12.45 -12.37
C ALA A 36 13.56 12.70 -13.71
N LYS A 37 13.03 12.12 -14.80
CA LYS A 37 13.63 12.19 -16.15
C LYS A 37 12.62 12.51 -17.24
N VAL A 38 11.55 13.22 -16.92
CA VAL A 38 10.49 13.51 -17.90
C VAL A 38 10.68 14.88 -18.50
N ASP A 39 10.44 14.99 -19.82
CA ASP A 39 10.40 16.26 -20.52
C ASP A 39 9.13 17.02 -20.13
N GLU A 40 9.30 18.19 -19.52
CA GLU A 40 8.23 19.01 -18.95
C GLU A 40 7.22 19.48 -19.99
N ASP A 41 7.70 19.88 -21.17
CA ASP A 41 6.85 20.38 -22.26
C ASP A 41 6.01 19.26 -22.86
N ILE A 42 6.59 18.07 -23.00
CA ILE A 42 5.87 16.89 -23.46
C ILE A 42 4.80 16.51 -22.44
N MET A 43 5.11 16.51 -21.14
CA MET A 43 4.17 16.16 -20.09
C MET A 43 2.98 17.13 -20.04
N SER A 44 3.22 18.43 -20.05
CA SER A 44 2.16 19.45 -19.98
C SER A 44 1.22 19.39 -21.18
N SER A 45 1.80 19.27 -22.39
CA SER A 45 1.04 19.15 -23.62
C SER A 45 0.19 17.87 -23.66
N MET A 46 0.75 16.74 -23.21
CA MET A 46 0.05 15.45 -23.14
C MET A 46 -1.14 15.51 -22.15
N LEU A 47 -0.93 16.04 -20.95
CA LEU A 47 -1.98 16.14 -19.94
C LEU A 47 -3.13 17.04 -20.38
N THR A 48 -2.83 18.13 -21.06
CA THR A 48 -3.85 19.02 -21.63
C THR A 48 -4.64 18.32 -22.72
N ALA A 49 -3.97 17.66 -23.66
CA ALA A 49 -4.61 16.93 -24.75
C ALA A 49 -5.53 15.80 -24.22
N ILE A 50 -5.09 15.02 -23.22
CA ILE A 50 -5.90 13.96 -22.60
C ILE A 50 -7.13 14.55 -21.92
N ASN A 51 -6.96 15.64 -21.15
CA ASN A 51 -8.07 16.27 -20.46
C ASN A 51 -9.13 16.82 -21.45
N ASP A 52 -8.70 17.44 -22.54
CA ASP A 52 -9.60 17.95 -23.57
C ASP A 52 -10.29 16.82 -24.33
N PHE A 53 -9.56 15.74 -24.66
CA PHE A 53 -10.15 14.54 -25.24
C PHE A 53 -11.24 13.92 -24.35
N VAL A 54 -11.02 13.82 -23.03
CA VAL A 54 -12.01 13.29 -22.08
C VAL A 54 -13.26 14.16 -22.05
N LYS A 55 -13.11 15.48 -22.04
CA LYS A 55 -14.26 16.41 -22.07
C LYS A 55 -15.07 16.29 -23.33
N ASP A 56 -14.41 16.28 -24.48
CA ASP A 56 -15.06 16.25 -25.77
C ASP A 56 -15.73 14.89 -26.05
N SER A 57 -15.06 13.79 -25.69
CA SER A 57 -15.53 12.43 -25.99
C SER A 57 -16.69 11.99 -25.11
N PHE A 58 -16.69 12.39 -23.83
CA PHE A 58 -17.72 11.95 -22.89
C PHE A 58 -18.81 12.99 -22.61
N GLN A 59 -18.74 14.17 -23.24
CA GLN A 59 -19.67 15.29 -23.03
C GLN A 59 -19.92 15.57 -21.54
N THR A 60 -18.91 15.39 -20.72
CA THR A 60 -18.99 15.52 -19.27
C THR A 60 -18.59 16.91 -18.81
N THR A 61 -19.29 17.43 -17.82
CA THR A 61 -18.90 18.66 -17.12
C THR A 61 -17.81 18.39 -16.08
N GLY A 62 -17.47 17.10 -15.83
CA GLY A 62 -16.43 16.70 -14.92
C GLY A 62 -15.02 16.89 -15.51
N ASN A 63 -14.05 17.10 -14.64
CA ASN A 63 -12.64 17.15 -15.02
C ASN A 63 -11.99 15.79 -14.75
N LEU A 64 -10.96 15.46 -15.54
CA LEU A 64 -10.09 14.33 -15.26
C LEU A 64 -9.39 14.56 -13.92
N GLY A 65 -9.60 13.68 -12.96
CA GLY A 65 -9.05 13.82 -11.61
C GLY A 65 -7.78 13.02 -11.37
N SER A 66 -7.61 11.89 -12.09
CA SER A 66 -6.38 11.07 -12.01
C SER A 66 -6.23 10.19 -13.24
N ILE A 67 -4.97 9.80 -13.48
CA ILE A 67 -4.56 8.83 -14.48
C ILE A 67 -3.67 7.81 -13.78
N ASP A 68 -4.00 6.53 -13.86
CA ASP A 68 -3.17 5.46 -13.34
C ASP A 68 -2.27 4.90 -14.44
N TYR A 69 -0.98 4.85 -14.18
CA TYR A 69 0.02 4.34 -15.11
C TYR A 69 1.02 3.41 -14.39
N GLY A 70 0.74 2.14 -14.42
CA GLY A 70 1.58 1.13 -13.76
C GLY A 70 1.63 1.29 -12.24
N GLU A 71 2.80 1.62 -11.71
CA GLU A 71 3.02 1.90 -10.28
C GLU A 71 2.94 3.41 -9.97
N ASN A 72 2.74 4.23 -11.00
CA ASN A 72 2.59 5.68 -10.88
C ASN A 72 1.13 6.09 -11.03
N GLN A 73 0.79 7.19 -10.38
CA GLN A 73 -0.49 7.86 -10.52
C GLN A 73 -0.25 9.35 -10.80
N ILE A 74 -0.93 9.90 -11.79
CA ILE A 74 -0.94 11.33 -12.03
C ILE A 74 -2.21 11.90 -11.42
N ILE A 75 -2.07 12.80 -10.47
CA ILE A 75 -3.18 13.51 -9.82
C ILE A 75 -3.33 14.86 -10.46
N LEU A 76 -4.56 15.23 -10.82
CA LEU A 76 -4.88 16.47 -11.48
C LEU A 76 -5.86 17.27 -10.63
N GLU A 77 -5.50 18.52 -10.33
CA GLU A 77 -6.38 19.50 -9.71
C GLU A 77 -6.48 20.72 -10.62
N ARG A 78 -7.69 21.20 -10.83
CA ARG A 78 -7.96 22.30 -11.74
C ARG A 78 -8.42 23.54 -10.99
N GLY A 79 -7.77 24.68 -11.28
CA GLY A 79 -8.19 26.00 -10.90
C GLY A 79 -9.03 26.67 -11.99
N LYS A 80 -9.17 27.98 -11.89
CA LYS A 80 -9.90 28.80 -12.86
C LYS A 80 -9.12 29.00 -14.15
N HIS A 81 -7.83 29.24 -14.06
CA HIS A 81 -6.93 29.56 -15.15
C HIS A 81 -5.78 28.58 -15.30
N THR A 82 -5.57 27.71 -14.31
CA THR A 82 -4.43 26.82 -14.21
C THR A 82 -4.83 25.41 -13.83
N MET A 83 -3.93 24.47 -14.04
CA MET A 83 -4.05 23.08 -13.60
C MET A 83 -2.76 22.70 -12.88
N LEU A 84 -2.88 22.02 -11.74
CA LEU A 84 -1.78 21.44 -11.02
C LEU A 84 -1.80 19.91 -11.21
N ALA A 85 -0.73 19.37 -11.77
CA ALA A 85 -0.51 17.94 -11.91
C ALA A 85 0.58 17.48 -10.95
N SER A 86 0.42 16.31 -10.35
CA SER A 86 1.44 15.66 -9.53
C SER A 86 1.62 14.22 -9.95
N VAL A 87 2.85 13.84 -10.31
CA VAL A 87 3.22 12.45 -10.57
C VAL A 87 3.67 11.83 -9.26
N VAL A 88 2.99 10.78 -8.85
CA VAL A 88 3.27 10.08 -7.60
C VAL A 88 3.54 8.61 -7.86
N TYR A 89 4.48 8.04 -7.13
CA TYR A 89 4.69 6.60 -7.04
C TYR A 89 3.90 6.07 -5.84
N GLY A 90 3.09 5.03 -6.04
CA GLY A 90 2.15 4.52 -5.04
C GLY A 90 0.77 5.14 -5.14
N GLU A 91 -0.05 4.98 -4.10
CA GLU A 91 -1.44 5.45 -4.07
C GLU A 91 -1.56 6.79 -3.33
N ALA A 92 -1.91 7.83 -4.08
CA ALA A 92 -2.20 9.14 -3.51
C ALA A 92 -3.46 9.12 -2.65
N ASN A 93 -3.40 9.78 -1.52
CA ASN A 93 -4.53 9.90 -0.60
C ASN A 93 -5.32 11.22 -0.83
N ARG A 94 -6.48 11.33 -0.17
CA ARG A 94 -7.32 12.53 -0.25
C ARG A 94 -6.64 13.80 0.30
N ASP A 95 -5.69 13.65 1.22
CA ASP A 95 -4.97 14.78 1.81
C ASP A 95 -4.08 15.47 0.76
N LEU A 96 -3.40 14.70 -0.11
CA LEU A 96 -2.63 15.26 -1.21
C LEU A 96 -3.51 16.14 -2.10
N ARG A 97 -4.66 15.63 -2.55
CA ARG A 97 -5.61 16.41 -3.37
C ARG A 97 -6.03 17.71 -2.68
N SER A 98 -6.36 17.64 -1.39
CA SER A 98 -6.76 18.81 -0.61
C SER A 98 -5.64 19.84 -0.50
N ARG A 99 -4.39 19.41 -0.40
CA ARG A 99 -3.22 20.30 -0.39
C ARG A 99 -2.98 20.93 -1.75
N MET A 100 -3.06 20.14 -2.82
CA MET A 100 -2.94 20.64 -4.20
C MET A 100 -4.02 21.69 -4.51
N SER A 101 -5.27 21.42 -4.18
CA SER A 101 -6.38 22.35 -4.39
C SER A 101 -6.18 23.66 -3.63
N ARG A 102 -5.75 23.59 -2.36
CA ARG A 102 -5.46 24.79 -1.54
C ARG A 102 -4.27 25.59 -2.09
N ALA A 103 -3.22 24.91 -2.55
CA ALA A 103 -2.07 25.58 -3.14
C ALA A 103 -2.45 26.28 -4.45
N LEU A 104 -3.23 25.61 -5.30
CA LEU A 104 -3.72 26.16 -6.56
C LEU A 104 -4.57 27.42 -6.33
N THR A 105 -5.48 27.40 -5.37
CA THR A 105 -6.28 28.57 -4.98
C THR A 105 -5.37 29.72 -4.55
N LYS A 106 -4.37 29.47 -3.70
CA LYS A 106 -3.43 30.51 -3.25
C LYS A 106 -2.60 31.09 -4.39
N ILE A 107 -2.15 30.24 -5.33
CA ILE A 107 -1.39 30.67 -6.51
C ILE A 107 -2.27 31.58 -7.38
N GLU A 108 -3.50 31.17 -7.70
CA GLU A 108 -4.39 31.97 -8.52
C GLU A 108 -4.83 33.28 -7.85
N ASP A 109 -4.93 33.34 -6.54
CA ASP A 109 -5.23 34.56 -5.79
C ASP A 109 -4.02 35.50 -5.75
N GLU A 110 -2.83 34.99 -5.46
CA GLU A 110 -1.61 35.80 -5.32
C GLU A 110 -1.11 36.34 -6.67
N PHE A 111 -1.12 35.51 -7.72
CA PHE A 111 -0.64 35.84 -9.05
C PHE A 111 -1.78 36.16 -10.03
N LYS A 112 -2.92 36.63 -9.51
CA LYS A 112 -4.14 36.82 -10.30
C LYS A 112 -3.95 37.72 -11.52
N SER A 113 -3.22 38.81 -11.40
CA SER A 113 -2.94 39.75 -12.50
C SER A 113 -2.07 39.10 -13.58
N ASP A 114 -1.05 38.36 -13.17
CA ASP A 114 -0.08 37.76 -14.06
C ASP A 114 -0.62 36.54 -14.78
N ILE A 115 -1.49 35.75 -14.10
CA ILE A 115 -2.11 34.56 -14.68
C ILE A 115 -3.26 34.91 -15.61
N LYS A 116 -4.09 35.92 -15.31
CA LYS A 116 -5.33 36.20 -16.03
C LYS A 116 -5.08 36.49 -17.52
N ASP A 117 -4.07 37.28 -17.83
CA ASP A 117 -3.72 37.72 -19.17
C ASP A 117 -2.25 37.34 -19.49
N TRP A 118 -1.86 36.11 -19.09
CA TRP A 118 -0.49 35.65 -19.19
C TRP A 118 0.00 35.59 -20.63
N ASN A 119 1.10 36.30 -20.90
CA ASN A 119 1.68 36.48 -22.23
C ASN A 119 2.81 35.50 -22.58
N GLY A 120 3.14 34.53 -21.66
CA GLY A 120 4.23 33.58 -21.81
C GLY A 120 5.49 33.91 -21.01
N ASP A 121 5.47 34.99 -20.21
CA ASP A 121 6.58 35.33 -19.32
C ASP A 121 6.52 34.45 -18.05
N VAL A 122 7.38 33.42 -18.01
CA VAL A 122 7.48 32.47 -16.87
C VAL A 122 8.18 33.11 -15.65
N ASP A 123 9.02 34.13 -15.87
CA ASP A 123 9.77 34.77 -14.77
C ASP A 123 8.83 35.47 -13.79
N SER A 124 7.75 36.08 -14.32
CA SER A 124 6.70 36.68 -13.48
C SER A 124 6.00 35.74 -12.54
N LEU A 125 6.02 34.42 -12.82
CA LEU A 125 5.39 33.35 -12.07
C LEU A 125 6.37 32.47 -11.29
N SER A 126 7.67 32.79 -11.28
CA SER A 126 8.71 32.03 -10.57
C SER A 126 8.41 31.87 -9.07
N GLY A 127 7.71 32.83 -8.47
CA GLY A 127 7.28 32.77 -7.07
C GLY A 127 6.23 31.72 -6.75
N THR A 128 5.60 31.07 -7.74
CA THR A 128 4.60 30.01 -7.53
C THR A 128 5.18 28.75 -6.88
N VAL A 129 6.48 28.49 -7.11
CA VAL A 129 7.23 27.36 -6.55
C VAL A 129 7.14 27.30 -5.03
N LYS A 130 7.09 28.43 -4.32
CA LYS A 130 6.96 28.47 -2.85
C LYS A 130 5.67 27.82 -2.32
N HIS A 131 4.62 27.73 -3.14
CA HIS A 131 3.37 27.07 -2.79
C HIS A 131 3.39 25.57 -3.11
N LEU A 132 4.24 25.14 -4.05
CA LEU A 132 4.39 23.74 -4.46
C LEU A 132 5.39 22.99 -3.57
N GLN A 133 6.49 23.66 -3.18
CA GLN A 133 7.55 23.06 -2.40
C GLN A 133 7.08 22.37 -1.10
N PRO A 134 6.19 22.97 -0.28
CA PRO A 134 5.69 22.32 0.93
C PRO A 134 4.90 21.03 0.65
N ILE A 135 4.32 20.89 -0.54
CA ILE A 135 3.61 19.65 -0.94
C ILE A 135 4.63 18.61 -1.33
N MET A 136 5.63 18.97 -2.13
CA MET A 136 6.72 18.08 -2.53
C MET A 136 7.47 17.51 -1.32
N ASP A 137 7.73 18.35 -0.32
CA ASP A 137 8.47 17.99 0.89
C ASP A 137 7.76 16.95 1.78
N ILE A 138 6.43 16.76 1.64
CA ILE A 138 5.67 15.77 2.43
C ILE A 138 6.24 14.35 2.26
N SER A 139 6.65 14.00 1.06
CA SER A 139 7.14 12.67 0.73
C SER A 139 8.66 12.62 0.53
N LYS A 140 9.40 13.67 0.88
CA LYS A 140 10.85 13.76 0.65
C LYS A 140 11.65 12.63 1.30
N SER A 141 11.23 12.17 2.48
CA SER A 141 11.85 11.05 3.20
C SER A 141 11.32 9.67 2.78
N VAL A 142 10.31 9.61 1.92
CA VAL A 142 9.70 8.37 1.46
C VAL A 142 10.47 7.84 0.26
N THR A 143 10.91 6.59 0.34
CA THR A 143 11.57 5.88 -0.76
C THR A 143 10.57 4.97 -1.49
N LYS A 144 10.88 4.63 -2.75
CA LYS A 144 10.08 3.67 -3.52
C LYS A 144 10.02 2.30 -2.83
N ASP A 145 11.14 1.87 -2.23
CA ASP A 145 11.19 0.59 -1.52
C ASP A 145 10.26 0.55 -0.31
N MET A 146 10.11 1.66 0.43
CA MET A 146 9.15 1.76 1.54
C MET A 146 7.70 1.63 1.05
N ILE A 147 7.38 2.22 -0.11
CA ILE A 147 6.04 2.13 -0.70
C ILE A 147 5.78 0.71 -1.19
N ASP A 148 6.73 0.09 -1.89
CA ASP A 148 6.65 -1.29 -2.35
C ASP A 148 6.39 -2.25 -1.18
N GLU A 149 7.06 -2.03 -0.05
CA GLU A 149 6.88 -2.81 1.17
C GLU A 149 5.48 -2.63 1.77
N LEU A 150 5.01 -1.39 1.89
CA LEU A 150 3.65 -1.10 2.36
C LEU A 150 2.56 -1.69 1.46
N GLN A 151 2.74 -1.62 0.13
CA GLN A 151 1.82 -2.23 -0.82
C GLN A 151 1.85 -3.76 -0.73
N ALA A 152 3.02 -4.36 -0.55
CA ALA A 152 3.15 -5.80 -0.36
C ALA A 152 2.42 -6.26 0.90
N LEU A 153 2.57 -5.55 2.03
CA LEU A 153 1.85 -5.83 3.28
C LEU A 153 0.32 -5.77 3.10
N LYS A 154 -0.19 -4.80 2.37
CA LYS A 154 -1.63 -4.69 2.06
C LYS A 154 -2.13 -5.77 1.11
N SER A 155 -1.26 -6.25 0.21
CA SER A 155 -1.60 -7.23 -0.83
C SER A 155 -1.45 -8.68 -0.36
N VAL A 156 -0.84 -8.90 0.80
CA VAL A 156 -0.67 -10.23 1.39
C VAL A 156 -1.51 -10.34 2.64
N ASN A 157 -2.34 -11.37 2.72
CA ASN A 157 -3.12 -11.64 3.92
C ASN A 157 -3.27 -13.13 4.17
N LEU A 158 -3.62 -13.47 5.41
CA LEU A 158 -3.95 -14.81 5.85
C LEU A 158 -5.43 -14.87 6.21
N ARG A 159 -6.11 -15.91 5.75
CA ARG A 159 -7.41 -16.33 6.26
C ARG A 159 -7.24 -17.69 6.91
N SER A 160 -7.85 -17.89 8.06
CA SER A 160 -7.74 -19.16 8.78
C SER A 160 -9.09 -19.63 9.28
N SER A 161 -9.23 -20.95 9.33
CA SER A 161 -10.33 -21.63 9.99
C SER A 161 -9.79 -22.91 10.63
N TRP A 162 -10.52 -23.43 11.62
CA TRP A 162 -10.11 -24.64 12.28
C TRP A 162 -11.31 -25.51 12.68
N THR A 163 -11.07 -26.79 12.85
CA THR A 163 -12.05 -27.74 13.40
C THR A 163 -11.31 -28.84 14.17
N GLN A 164 -11.95 -29.40 15.15
CA GLN A 164 -11.45 -30.60 15.85
C GLN A 164 -12.28 -31.81 15.45
N VAL A 165 -11.61 -32.79 14.84
CA VAL A 165 -12.27 -34.02 14.33
C VAL A 165 -11.42 -35.24 14.66
N ALA A 166 -12.04 -36.28 15.23
CA ALA A 166 -11.41 -37.59 15.42
C ALA A 166 -10.01 -37.55 16.06
N GLY A 167 -9.86 -36.77 17.14
CA GLY A 167 -8.60 -36.69 17.88
C GLY A 167 -7.54 -35.73 17.28
N PHE A 168 -7.85 -35.01 16.20
CA PHE A 168 -6.96 -34.02 15.60
C PHE A 168 -7.59 -32.63 15.54
N VAL A 169 -6.75 -31.60 15.55
CA VAL A 169 -7.14 -30.25 15.20
C VAL A 169 -6.66 -29.97 13.79
N GLN A 170 -7.60 -29.80 12.89
CA GLN A 170 -7.32 -29.39 11.51
C GLN A 170 -7.41 -27.88 11.41
N VAL A 171 -6.34 -27.26 10.95
CA VAL A 171 -6.22 -25.81 10.72
C VAL A 171 -6.05 -25.56 9.23
N ASN A 172 -6.99 -24.87 8.63
CA ASN A 172 -6.94 -24.46 7.24
C ASN A 172 -6.47 -23.01 7.17
N ILE A 173 -5.41 -22.76 6.46
CA ILE A 173 -4.82 -21.45 6.24
C ILE A 173 -4.87 -21.19 4.75
N LEU A 174 -5.43 -20.04 4.34
CA LEU A 174 -5.37 -19.56 2.98
C LEU A 174 -4.42 -18.37 2.95
N ILE A 175 -3.31 -18.54 2.24
CA ILE A 175 -2.33 -17.47 2.02
C ILE A 175 -2.73 -16.78 0.72
N ASN A 176 -3.17 -15.52 0.80
CA ASN A 176 -3.53 -14.71 -0.36
C ASN A 176 -2.36 -13.79 -0.70
N ASN A 177 -1.85 -13.90 -1.91
CA ASN A 177 -0.85 -13.00 -2.46
C ASN A 177 -1.42 -12.27 -3.67
N TYR A 178 -2.07 -11.14 -3.44
CA TYR A 178 -2.61 -10.27 -4.51
C TYR A 178 -1.56 -9.30 -5.08
N SER A 179 -0.31 -9.41 -4.64
CA SER A 179 0.78 -8.60 -5.21
C SER A 179 1.19 -9.12 -6.58
N LYS A 180 1.76 -8.23 -7.40
CA LYS A 180 2.32 -8.57 -8.72
C LYS A 180 3.62 -9.39 -8.63
N LYS A 181 4.13 -9.67 -7.42
CA LYS A 181 5.41 -10.35 -7.19
C LYS A 181 5.21 -11.65 -6.42
N GLN A 182 6.00 -12.65 -6.77
CA GLN A 182 6.08 -13.89 -6.02
C GLN A 182 6.74 -13.62 -4.65
N LEU A 183 6.16 -14.13 -3.57
CA LEU A 183 6.82 -14.16 -2.27
C LEU A 183 7.89 -15.25 -2.28
N LYS A 184 9.12 -14.90 -1.88
CA LYS A 184 10.26 -15.82 -1.76
C LYS A 184 10.59 -16.01 -0.29
N GLY A 185 11.27 -17.11 0.03
CA GLY A 185 11.64 -17.43 1.41
C GLY A 185 10.44 -17.56 2.35
N ALA A 186 9.24 -17.81 1.80
CA ALA A 186 8.00 -17.82 2.56
C ALA A 186 7.97 -18.99 3.56
N LYS A 187 7.64 -18.69 4.81
CA LYS A 187 7.46 -19.66 5.89
C LYS A 187 6.29 -19.24 6.80
N LEU A 188 5.60 -20.22 7.35
CA LEU A 188 4.64 -20.00 8.43
C LEU A 188 5.34 -20.24 9.75
N THR A 189 5.36 -19.24 10.60
CA THR A 189 5.78 -19.35 12.00
C THR A 189 4.56 -19.58 12.87
N LEU A 190 4.61 -20.60 13.72
CA LEU A 190 3.49 -21.09 14.54
C LEU A 190 3.77 -20.77 16.02
N GLU A 191 2.89 -20.00 16.63
CA GLU A 191 2.94 -19.68 18.06
C GLU A 191 1.83 -20.42 18.79
N TYR A 192 2.20 -21.45 19.52
CA TYR A 192 1.31 -22.28 20.34
C TYR A 192 2.05 -22.97 21.47
N GLY A 193 1.29 -23.47 22.42
CA GLY A 193 1.86 -24.29 23.52
C GLY A 193 2.21 -25.69 23.04
N ALA A 194 3.49 -25.97 22.80
CA ALA A 194 3.98 -27.27 22.33
C ALA A 194 3.72 -28.44 23.33
N ASP A 195 3.46 -28.12 24.60
CA ASP A 195 3.06 -29.09 25.62
C ASP A 195 1.59 -29.51 25.49
N PHE A 196 0.77 -28.79 24.75
CA PHE A 196 -0.66 -29.04 24.58
C PHE A 196 -0.98 -29.73 23.28
N MET A 197 -0.25 -29.43 22.21
CA MET A 197 -0.47 -30.00 20.89
C MET A 197 0.83 -30.00 20.09
N LYS A 198 0.91 -30.82 19.03
CA LYS A 198 2.04 -30.86 18.10
C LYS A 198 1.57 -30.98 16.65
N VAL A 199 2.29 -30.37 15.72
CA VAL A 199 2.05 -30.56 14.28
C VAL A 199 2.47 -31.98 13.91
N VAL A 200 1.58 -32.68 13.20
CA VAL A 200 1.84 -34.08 12.78
C VAL A 200 1.78 -34.25 11.27
N LYS A 201 1.14 -33.31 10.54
CA LYS A 201 1.02 -33.39 9.10
C LYS A 201 0.74 -32.00 8.51
N THR A 202 1.18 -31.80 7.26
CA THR A 202 0.81 -30.65 6.43
C THR A 202 0.27 -31.11 5.09
N GLU A 203 -0.68 -30.36 4.52
CA GLU A 203 -1.21 -30.53 3.17
C GLU A 203 -1.26 -29.16 2.46
N PRO A 204 -0.55 -28.95 1.33
CA PRO A 204 0.42 -29.87 0.71
C PRO A 204 1.55 -30.28 1.66
N LYS A 205 2.32 -31.32 1.27
CA LYS A 205 3.44 -31.80 2.08
C LYS A 205 4.59 -30.81 2.07
N PHE A 206 4.76 -30.07 3.17
CA PHE A 206 5.87 -29.16 3.42
C PHE A 206 6.87 -29.76 4.42
N LYS A 207 8.10 -29.20 4.45
CA LYS A 207 8.99 -29.42 5.58
C LYS A 207 8.51 -28.58 6.75
N TYR A 208 8.47 -29.17 7.94
CA TYR A 208 8.07 -28.46 9.16
C TYR A 208 8.85 -28.95 10.38
N ASN A 209 8.88 -28.11 11.38
CA ASN A 209 9.32 -28.42 12.73
C ASN A 209 8.24 -27.98 13.74
N VAL A 210 8.58 -27.85 15.00
CA VAL A 210 7.61 -27.48 16.06
C VAL A 210 7.02 -26.09 15.84
N THR A 211 7.80 -25.15 15.31
CA THR A 211 7.42 -23.73 15.23
C THR A 211 7.35 -23.18 13.82
N GLU A 212 7.76 -23.92 12.80
CA GLU A 212 7.84 -23.41 11.45
C GLU A 212 7.40 -24.43 10.40
N VAL A 213 6.77 -23.91 9.33
CA VAL A 213 6.43 -24.67 8.11
C VAL A 213 7.06 -23.95 6.91
N ASP A 214 7.94 -24.63 6.18
CA ASP A 214 8.70 -24.07 5.04
C ASP A 214 7.87 -24.12 3.76
N ILE A 215 7.23 -23.01 3.44
CA ILE A 215 6.43 -22.81 2.22
C ILE A 215 7.32 -22.56 0.99
N LYS A 216 8.47 -21.92 1.19
CA LYS A 216 9.47 -21.48 0.19
C LYS A 216 9.01 -20.34 -0.69
N LYS A 217 7.85 -20.44 -1.34
CA LYS A 217 7.33 -19.44 -2.27
C LYS A 217 5.81 -19.46 -2.36
N VAL A 218 5.22 -18.27 -2.54
CA VAL A 218 3.80 -18.10 -2.88
C VAL A 218 3.74 -17.34 -4.21
N PRO A 219 3.08 -17.88 -5.25
CA PRO A 219 2.99 -17.22 -6.56
C PRO A 219 2.37 -15.82 -6.47
N ALA A 220 2.64 -14.97 -7.47
CA ALA A 220 2.01 -13.67 -7.61
C ALA A 220 0.55 -13.82 -8.06
N ASN A 221 -0.33 -12.95 -7.57
CA ASN A 221 -1.77 -12.94 -7.88
C ASN A 221 -2.43 -14.31 -7.69
N ASP A 222 -2.09 -15.00 -6.60
CA ASP A 222 -2.55 -16.37 -6.35
C ASP A 222 -2.94 -16.59 -4.89
N GLU A 223 -3.71 -17.63 -4.66
CA GLU A 223 -4.13 -18.11 -3.34
C GLU A 223 -3.53 -19.49 -3.10
N MET A 224 -2.86 -19.66 -1.97
CA MET A 224 -2.24 -20.92 -1.59
C MET A 224 -2.91 -21.48 -0.34
N PRO A 225 -3.67 -22.59 -0.45
CA PRO A 225 -4.21 -23.27 0.70
C PRO A 225 -3.13 -24.13 1.38
N VAL A 226 -3.11 -24.08 2.71
CA VAL A 226 -2.24 -24.88 3.57
C VAL A 226 -3.08 -25.43 4.69
N THR A 227 -3.08 -26.75 4.84
CA THR A 227 -3.76 -27.40 5.98
C THR A 227 -2.73 -28.00 6.92
N LEU A 228 -2.84 -27.65 8.20
CA LEU A 228 -2.01 -28.18 9.28
C LEU A 228 -2.86 -29.12 10.15
N TYR A 229 -2.30 -30.25 10.52
CA TYR A 229 -2.93 -31.19 11.43
C TYR A 229 -2.13 -31.22 12.73
N PHE A 230 -2.80 -30.90 13.82
CA PHE A 230 -2.23 -30.97 15.16
C PHE A 230 -2.85 -32.16 15.93
N GLU A 231 -2.01 -32.89 16.62
CA GLU A 231 -2.42 -33.88 17.60
C GLU A 231 -2.46 -33.21 18.98
N PRO A 232 -3.62 -33.14 19.65
CA PRO A 232 -3.69 -32.73 21.04
C PRO A 232 -2.93 -33.72 21.95
N LEU A 233 -2.00 -33.22 22.76
CA LEU A 233 -1.23 -34.05 23.69
C LEU A 233 -1.96 -34.25 25.02
N LYS A 234 -2.80 -33.29 25.40
CA LYS A 234 -3.66 -33.32 26.58
C LYS A 234 -4.90 -32.45 26.35
N SER A 235 -5.97 -32.75 27.11
CA SER A 235 -7.14 -31.86 27.12
C SER A 235 -6.79 -30.59 27.89
N ALA A 236 -6.82 -29.44 27.21
CA ALA A 236 -6.43 -28.16 27.77
C ALA A 236 -7.03 -27.02 26.97
N GLN A 237 -7.04 -25.83 27.56
CA GLN A 237 -7.26 -24.59 26.82
C GLN A 237 -6.00 -24.20 26.07
N ALA A 238 -6.11 -23.96 24.77
CA ALA A 238 -5.00 -23.64 23.91
C ALA A 238 -5.32 -22.46 22.99
N SER A 239 -4.26 -21.82 22.47
CA SER A 239 -4.32 -20.80 21.45
C SER A 239 -3.31 -21.11 20.34
N LEU A 240 -3.56 -20.63 19.14
CA LEU A 240 -2.67 -20.72 18.00
C LEU A 240 -2.69 -19.41 17.21
N ASN A 241 -1.53 -18.80 17.08
CA ASN A 241 -1.27 -17.72 16.14
C ASN A 241 -0.37 -18.22 15.00
N VAL A 242 -0.56 -17.69 13.82
CA VAL A 242 0.23 -18.01 12.64
C VAL A 242 0.75 -16.73 12.06
N HIS A 243 2.05 -16.69 11.78
CA HIS A 243 2.72 -15.59 11.07
C HIS A 243 3.24 -16.12 9.75
N LEU A 244 3.00 -15.38 8.67
CA LEU A 244 3.63 -15.62 7.38
C LEU A 244 4.81 -14.65 7.25
N ASP A 245 6.02 -15.19 7.25
CA ASP A 245 7.24 -14.44 6.98
C ASP A 245 7.71 -14.69 5.56
N TYR A 246 8.23 -13.66 4.87
CA TYR A 246 8.77 -13.76 3.53
C TYR A 246 9.83 -12.68 3.27
N GLU A 247 10.68 -12.89 2.27
CA GLU A 247 11.73 -11.95 1.89
C GLU A 247 11.14 -10.72 1.20
N SER A 248 11.53 -9.51 1.66
CA SER A 248 11.28 -8.24 0.98
C SER A 248 12.51 -7.80 0.17
N LYS A 249 12.37 -6.78 -0.70
CA LYS A 249 13.48 -6.26 -1.53
C LYS A 249 14.71 -5.77 -0.75
N GLY A 250 14.57 -5.45 0.54
CA GLY A 250 15.64 -4.96 1.39
C GLY A 250 16.34 -6.05 2.21
N GLY A 251 16.01 -7.33 2.00
CA GLY A 251 16.52 -8.45 2.81
C GLY A 251 15.86 -8.58 4.18
N ASN A 252 14.98 -7.68 4.56
CA ASN A 252 14.18 -7.79 5.78
C ASN A 252 12.98 -8.69 5.54
N ALA A 253 12.70 -9.56 6.49
CA ALA A 253 11.46 -10.35 6.46
C ALA A 253 10.26 -9.45 6.70
N SER A 254 9.29 -9.48 5.81
CA SER A 254 7.98 -8.86 5.99
C SER A 254 6.99 -9.94 6.39
N GLY A 255 6.13 -9.67 7.36
CA GLY A 255 5.24 -10.67 7.91
C GLY A 255 3.78 -10.21 8.02
N VAL A 256 2.88 -11.17 7.95
CA VAL A 256 1.44 -11.00 8.19
C VAL A 256 1.01 -12.02 9.23
N SER A 257 0.27 -11.56 10.24
CA SER A 257 -0.17 -12.39 11.35
C SER A 257 -1.68 -12.69 11.29
N SER A 258 -2.06 -13.86 11.76
CA SER A 258 -3.46 -14.23 11.97
C SER A 258 -3.60 -15.07 13.22
N ALA A 259 -4.51 -14.68 14.12
CA ALA A 259 -4.97 -15.55 15.20
C ALA A 259 -5.89 -16.62 14.58
N VAL A 260 -5.53 -17.90 14.74
CA VAL A 260 -6.36 -19.02 14.28
C VAL A 260 -7.44 -19.31 15.29
N PHE A 261 -7.06 -19.42 16.57
CA PHE A 261 -7.98 -19.51 17.69
C PHE A 261 -7.34 -19.01 18.99
N GLU A 262 -8.16 -18.50 19.90
CA GLU A 262 -7.76 -18.03 21.21
C GLU A 262 -8.61 -18.70 22.30
N ARG A 263 -7.93 -19.19 23.35
CA ARG A 263 -8.59 -19.80 24.54
C ARG A 263 -9.63 -20.84 24.21
N VAL A 264 -9.33 -21.75 23.29
CA VAL A 264 -10.20 -22.82 22.86
C VAL A 264 -9.92 -24.09 23.68
N ASN A 265 -10.94 -24.77 24.14
CA ASN A 265 -10.78 -26.08 24.81
C ASN A 265 -10.50 -27.14 23.76
N LEU A 266 -9.31 -27.73 23.80
CA LEU A 266 -8.95 -28.89 23.00
C LEU A 266 -9.15 -30.17 23.82
N TYR A 267 -9.59 -31.19 23.14
CA TYR A 267 -9.87 -32.50 23.74
C TYR A 267 -8.93 -33.56 23.18
N LYS A 268 -8.24 -34.25 24.07
CA LYS A 268 -7.53 -35.48 23.71
C LYS A 268 -8.50 -36.64 23.83
N GLU A 269 -8.58 -37.51 22.83
CA GLU A 269 -9.42 -38.67 22.84
C GLU A 269 -9.10 -39.57 24.06
N GLY A 270 -10.13 -39.94 24.83
CA GLY A 270 -9.94 -40.72 26.06
C GLY A 270 -9.58 -39.92 27.34
N GLN A 271 -9.51 -38.60 27.29
CA GLN A 271 -9.32 -37.76 28.48
C GLN A 271 -10.52 -36.82 28.67
N SER A 272 -11.08 -36.78 29.88
CA SER A 272 -12.05 -35.76 30.27
C SER A 272 -11.33 -34.47 30.68
N LEU A 273 -11.94 -33.32 30.38
CA LEU A 273 -11.48 -32.01 30.90
C LEU A 273 -11.71 -32.01 32.41
N ASN A 274 -10.65 -31.97 33.21
CA ASN A 274 -10.74 -31.54 34.60
C ASN A 274 -10.89 -30.01 34.59
N ILE A 275 -12.13 -29.52 34.64
CA ILE A 275 -12.41 -28.10 34.87
C ILE A 275 -12.23 -27.89 36.38
N ALA A 276 -11.10 -27.30 36.77
CA ALA A 276 -10.87 -26.78 38.10
C ALA A 276 -11.38 -25.36 38.20
#